data_5e0331b307b0ce4928a4d7d5773b7bf6
#
_entry.id   5e0331b307b0ce4928a4d7d5773b7bf6
#
_cell.length_a   1.000
_cell.length_b   1.000
_cell.length_c   1.000
_cell.angle_alpha   90.00
_cell.angle_beta   90.00
_cell.angle_gamma   90.00
#
_symmetry.space_group_name_H-M   'P 1'
#
loop_
_entity.id
_entity.type
_entity.pdbx_description
1 polymer ?
#
loop_
_entity_poly.entity_id
_entity_poly.type
_entity_poly.pdbx_seq_one_letter_code
_entity_poly.pdbx_strand_id
1 'polypeptide(L)'
;MQKVMLFLASMLIVFSLSSCSKDDDSTITISPKEVTMKVDENKQLQTTGDIQKWSSENNFIASVSPTGAVTANHVGETNIMASGNGNSAICKIVVEPQYSYYLEPLCQEEITKADVKRFEKRNLRSETSDGLFYDGENSLVSAVAYQFDSNGKLNFVMLMIPHHNSTVLAKQLISFLLERYNPVADIDGIYTFVDANSLKDAHKIMYMEVSPKGYYNYISIIYKVNTNK
;
A
#
# COMPACT_ATOMS: atom_id res chain seq x y z
N MET A 1 -41.76 64.21 -63.30
CA MET A 1 -42.25 64.09 -61.92
C MET A 1 -41.85 62.75 -61.36
N GLN A 2 -40.78 62.71 -60.65
CA GLN A 2 -40.39 61.48 -59.95
C GLN A 2 -39.71 61.86 -58.63
N LYS A 3 -40.36 61.47 -57.53
CA LYS A 3 -39.91 61.75 -56.16
C LYS A 3 -38.79 60.84 -55.81
N VAL A 4 -37.61 61.38 -55.46
CA VAL A 4 -36.48 60.65 -54.89
C VAL A 4 -36.68 60.64 -53.39
N MET A 5 -36.84 59.50 -52.85
CA MET A 5 -36.99 59.21 -51.39
C MET A 5 -35.60 58.87 -50.82
N LEU A 6 -35.05 59.79 -50.00
CA LEU A 6 -33.80 59.54 -49.25
C LEU A 6 -34.11 58.63 -48.07
N PHE A 7 -33.51 57.44 -48.04
CA PHE A 7 -33.46 56.61 -46.87
C PHE A 7 -32.19 56.94 -46.08
N LEU A 8 -32.37 57.54 -44.91
CA LEU A 8 -31.29 57.62 -43.89
C LEU A 8 -31.20 56.28 -43.16
N ALA A 9 -30.17 55.52 -43.45
CA ALA A 9 -29.81 54.32 -42.67
C ALA A 9 -29.06 54.75 -41.43
N SER A 10 -29.71 54.69 -40.27
CA SER A 10 -29.13 54.87 -38.97
C SER A 10 -28.35 53.58 -38.62
N MET A 11 -27.03 53.66 -38.66
CA MET A 11 -26.13 52.55 -38.27
C MET A 11 -25.96 52.54 -36.75
N LEU A 12 -26.78 51.74 -36.06
CA LEU A 12 -26.54 51.42 -34.63
C LEU A 12 -25.29 50.54 -34.50
N ILE A 13 -24.22 51.11 -34.00
CA ILE A 13 -23.03 50.38 -33.58
C ILE A 13 -23.35 49.78 -32.20
N VAL A 14 -23.68 48.49 -32.18
CA VAL A 14 -23.77 47.71 -30.94
C VAL A 14 -22.34 47.38 -30.49
N PHE A 15 -21.84 48.10 -29.52
CA PHE A 15 -20.65 47.69 -28.77
C PHE A 15 -21.03 46.44 -27.93
N SER A 16 -20.76 45.27 -28.43
CA SER A 16 -20.70 44.07 -27.61
C SER A 16 -19.50 44.16 -26.69
N LEU A 17 -19.75 44.54 -25.44
CA LEU A 17 -18.79 44.33 -24.36
C LEU A 17 -18.66 42.81 -24.18
N SER A 18 -17.67 42.22 -24.84
CA SER A 18 -17.18 40.90 -24.44
C SER A 18 -16.62 41.07 -23.06
N SER A 19 -17.45 40.81 -22.04
CA SER A 19 -16.99 40.51 -20.71
C SER A 19 -16.23 39.21 -20.84
N CYS A 20 -14.90 39.30 -20.94
CA CYS A 20 -14.02 38.19 -20.66
C CYS A 20 -14.14 37.94 -19.16
N SER A 21 -15.12 37.12 -18.75
CA SER A 21 -15.02 36.47 -17.46
C SER A 21 -13.74 35.68 -17.55
N LYS A 22 -12.71 36.08 -16.80
CA LYS A 22 -11.69 35.13 -16.36
C LYS A 22 -12.48 34.07 -15.60
N ASP A 23 -12.80 32.98 -16.29
CA ASP A 23 -13.06 31.74 -15.61
C ASP A 23 -11.76 31.44 -14.86
N ASP A 24 -11.79 31.76 -13.57
CA ASP A 24 -10.80 31.27 -12.60
C ASP A 24 -11.03 29.76 -12.56
N ASP A 25 -10.50 29.07 -13.59
CA ASP A 25 -10.55 27.62 -13.69
C ASP A 25 -9.51 27.05 -12.70
N SER A 26 -9.80 27.31 -11.41
CA SER A 26 -9.01 26.84 -10.30
C SER A 26 -9.17 25.32 -10.07
N THR A 27 -9.95 24.66 -10.93
CA THR A 27 -10.23 23.23 -10.82
C THR A 27 -9.00 22.42 -11.17
N ILE A 28 -8.47 21.71 -10.16
CA ILE A 28 -7.41 20.73 -10.37
C ILE A 28 -8.04 19.41 -10.78
N THR A 29 -7.53 18.80 -11.84
CA THR A 29 -7.89 17.43 -12.22
C THR A 29 -6.65 16.55 -12.26
N ILE A 30 -6.84 15.26 -12.09
CA ILE A 30 -5.80 14.23 -12.20
C ILE A 30 -6.31 13.08 -13.05
N SER A 31 -5.46 12.55 -13.92
CA SER A 31 -5.79 11.43 -14.80
C SER A 31 -4.60 10.48 -14.92
N PRO A 32 -4.85 9.18 -14.86
CA PRO A 32 -6.11 8.53 -14.50
C PRO A 32 -6.48 8.73 -13.02
N LYS A 33 -7.73 8.40 -12.63
CA LYS A 33 -8.19 8.46 -11.22
C LYS A 33 -7.72 7.29 -10.38
N GLU A 34 -7.34 6.20 -11.04
CA GLU A 34 -6.80 4.99 -10.41
C GLU A 34 -5.73 4.39 -11.32
N VAL A 35 -4.64 3.89 -10.72
CA VAL A 35 -3.52 3.22 -11.40
C VAL A 35 -3.17 1.96 -10.64
N THR A 36 -3.13 0.83 -11.35
CA THR A 36 -2.56 -0.42 -10.85
C THR A 36 -1.13 -0.54 -11.35
N MET A 37 -0.20 -0.88 -10.45
CA MET A 37 1.24 -0.97 -10.72
C MET A 37 1.81 -2.22 -10.04
N LYS A 38 2.98 -2.65 -10.50
CA LYS A 38 3.85 -3.59 -9.77
C LYS A 38 4.94 -2.81 -9.04
N VAL A 39 5.55 -3.44 -8.03
CA VAL A 39 6.70 -2.86 -7.32
C VAL A 39 7.79 -2.49 -8.32
N ASP A 40 8.48 -1.37 -8.10
CA ASP A 40 9.49 -0.74 -8.94
C ASP A 40 8.99 -0.12 -10.25
N GLU A 41 7.70 -0.22 -10.57
CA GLU A 41 7.15 0.51 -11.72
C GLU A 41 7.02 2.01 -11.46
N ASN A 42 7.15 2.78 -12.56
CA ASN A 42 6.98 4.22 -12.55
C ASN A 42 5.84 4.65 -13.48
N LYS A 43 5.03 5.62 -13.04
CA LYS A 43 3.90 6.16 -13.82
C LYS A 43 3.83 7.66 -13.71
N GLN A 44 3.84 8.36 -14.86
CA GLN A 44 3.56 9.80 -14.90
C GLN A 44 2.05 10.03 -14.84
N LEU A 45 1.59 10.78 -13.84
CA LEU A 45 0.22 11.28 -13.77
C LEU A 45 0.07 12.57 -14.59
N GLN A 46 -1.08 12.71 -15.23
CA GLN A 46 -1.43 13.92 -15.98
C GLN A 46 -2.37 14.78 -15.11
N THR A 47 -2.14 16.08 -15.10
CA THR A 47 -2.98 17.04 -14.37
C THR A 47 -3.34 18.24 -15.22
N THR A 48 -4.45 18.90 -14.87
CA THR A 48 -4.78 20.25 -15.32
C THR A 48 -4.88 21.16 -14.09
N GLY A 49 -4.77 22.47 -14.31
CA GLY A 49 -4.76 23.48 -13.24
C GLY A 49 -3.36 23.82 -12.74
N ASP A 50 -3.28 24.77 -11.83
CA ASP A 50 -2.02 25.25 -11.24
C ASP A 50 -1.62 24.38 -10.03
N ILE A 51 -0.76 23.38 -10.28
CA ILE A 51 -0.30 22.45 -9.28
C ILE A 51 0.90 23.03 -8.52
N GLN A 52 0.74 23.25 -7.23
CA GLN A 52 1.77 23.75 -6.33
C GLN A 52 2.45 22.64 -5.52
N LYS A 53 1.73 21.53 -5.27
CA LYS A 53 2.24 20.45 -4.43
C LYS A 53 1.69 19.09 -4.86
N TRP A 54 2.58 18.11 -4.86
CA TRP A 54 2.27 16.70 -4.90
C TRP A 54 2.55 16.05 -3.54
N SER A 55 1.72 15.09 -3.14
CA SER A 55 1.92 14.31 -1.92
C SER A 55 1.34 12.90 -2.05
N SER A 56 1.94 11.97 -1.34
CA SER A 56 1.39 10.63 -1.11
C SER A 56 0.87 10.55 0.32
N GLU A 57 -0.27 9.88 0.52
CA GLU A 57 -0.77 9.55 1.87
C GLU A 57 0.13 8.51 2.55
N ASN A 58 0.73 7.62 1.76
CA ASN A 58 1.68 6.63 2.27
C ASN A 58 2.85 6.43 1.30
N ASN A 59 3.95 7.15 1.55
CA ASN A 59 5.18 7.06 0.76
C ASN A 59 5.87 5.69 0.85
N PHE A 60 5.53 4.87 1.84
CA PHE A 60 6.02 3.50 1.93
C PHE A 60 5.46 2.64 0.79
N ILE A 61 4.17 2.81 0.44
CA ILE A 61 3.50 2.07 -0.63
C ILE A 61 3.84 2.67 -2.00
N ALA A 62 3.64 3.97 -2.17
CA ALA A 62 4.01 4.66 -3.40
C ALA A 62 4.42 6.11 -3.11
N SER A 63 5.50 6.54 -3.71
CA SER A 63 6.00 7.92 -3.63
C SER A 63 5.67 8.70 -4.90
N VAL A 64 5.70 10.03 -4.80
CA VAL A 64 5.46 10.92 -5.95
C VAL A 64 6.51 12.01 -6.00
N SER A 65 7.03 12.28 -7.19
CA SER A 65 7.97 13.37 -7.44
C SER A 65 7.26 14.73 -7.51
N PRO A 66 7.98 15.86 -7.42
CA PRO A 66 7.43 17.20 -7.63
C PRO A 66 6.81 17.40 -9.03
N THR A 67 7.11 16.55 -9.99
CA THR A 67 6.57 16.58 -11.36
C THR A 67 5.40 15.62 -11.58
N GLY A 68 4.94 14.90 -10.54
CA GLY A 68 3.81 13.97 -10.64
C GLY A 68 4.20 12.58 -11.17
N ALA A 69 5.48 12.22 -11.18
CA ALA A 69 5.91 10.86 -11.45
C ALA A 69 5.78 10.02 -10.18
N VAL A 70 4.95 8.98 -10.23
CA VAL A 70 4.70 8.02 -9.14
C VAL A 70 5.63 6.84 -9.28
N THR A 71 6.25 6.43 -8.18
CA THR A 71 7.03 5.19 -8.06
C THR A 71 6.33 4.25 -7.08
N ALA A 72 6.07 3.01 -7.51
CA ALA A 72 5.51 1.96 -6.68
C ALA A 72 6.63 1.32 -5.84
N ASN A 73 6.57 1.46 -4.51
CA ASN A 73 7.64 1.03 -3.60
C ASN A 73 7.32 -0.33 -2.96
N HIS A 74 6.10 -0.51 -2.42
CA HIS A 74 5.68 -1.75 -1.77
C HIS A 74 4.22 -2.06 -2.08
N VAL A 75 3.86 -3.33 -1.96
CA VAL A 75 2.48 -3.83 -2.14
C VAL A 75 1.52 -3.14 -1.18
N GLY A 76 0.37 -2.70 -1.71
CA GLY A 76 -0.67 -2.03 -0.94
C GLY A 76 -1.43 -0.99 -1.74
N GLU A 77 -2.23 -0.18 -1.05
CA GLU A 77 -3.00 0.91 -1.64
C GLU A 77 -2.68 2.23 -0.97
N THR A 78 -2.60 3.30 -1.75
CA THR A 78 -2.43 4.67 -1.26
C THR A 78 -3.03 5.66 -2.23
N ASN A 79 -3.21 6.91 -1.77
CA ASN A 79 -3.65 8.01 -2.60
C ASN A 79 -2.50 8.97 -2.89
N ILE A 80 -2.38 9.38 -4.14
CA ILE A 80 -1.53 10.49 -4.57
C ILE A 80 -2.43 11.70 -4.77
N MET A 81 -2.05 12.82 -4.16
CA MET A 81 -2.78 14.08 -4.24
C MET A 81 -1.95 15.15 -4.93
N ALA A 82 -2.57 15.83 -5.90
CA ALA A 82 -2.11 17.08 -6.47
C ALA A 82 -2.93 18.23 -5.90
N SER A 83 -2.30 19.31 -5.43
CA SER A 83 -2.99 20.44 -4.81
C SER A 83 -2.39 21.79 -5.23
N GLY A 84 -3.22 22.84 -5.24
CA GLY A 84 -2.86 24.22 -5.52
C GLY A 84 -4.05 25.14 -5.38
N ASN A 85 -3.83 26.39 -4.95
CA ASN A 85 -4.84 27.44 -4.82
C ASN A 85 -6.12 27.02 -4.07
N GLY A 86 -5.95 26.18 -3.01
CA GLY A 86 -7.08 25.68 -2.19
C GLY A 86 -7.87 24.52 -2.80
N ASN A 87 -7.53 24.07 -4.01
CA ASN A 87 -8.14 22.91 -4.68
C ASN A 87 -7.20 21.71 -4.66
N SER A 88 -7.78 20.51 -4.81
CA SER A 88 -7.00 19.26 -4.90
C SER A 88 -7.72 18.22 -5.74
N ALA A 89 -6.92 17.28 -6.27
CA ALA A 89 -7.40 16.06 -6.93
C ALA A 89 -6.59 14.86 -6.47
N ILE A 90 -7.22 13.69 -6.48
CA ILE A 90 -6.67 12.44 -5.97
C ILE A 90 -6.64 11.39 -7.09
N CYS A 91 -5.56 10.61 -7.10
CA CYS A 91 -5.42 9.38 -7.86
C CYS A 91 -5.15 8.23 -6.88
N LYS A 92 -5.98 7.19 -6.92
CA LYS A 92 -5.74 5.95 -6.17
C LYS A 92 -4.64 5.15 -6.84
N ILE A 93 -3.65 4.71 -6.06
CA ILE A 93 -2.59 3.81 -6.51
C ILE A 93 -2.78 2.46 -5.83
N VAL A 94 -2.81 1.40 -6.63
CA VAL A 94 -2.85 0.01 -6.19
C VAL A 94 -1.56 -0.66 -6.63
N VAL A 95 -0.72 -1.03 -5.69
CA VAL A 95 0.49 -1.79 -5.96
C VAL A 95 0.22 -3.26 -5.70
N GLU A 96 0.10 -4.04 -6.79
CA GLU A 96 -0.20 -5.47 -6.73
C GLU A 96 1.06 -6.31 -6.51
N PRO A 97 0.94 -7.44 -5.79
CA PRO A 97 2.05 -8.37 -5.62
C PRO A 97 2.43 -9.09 -6.93
N GLN A 98 3.71 -9.36 -7.09
CA GLN A 98 4.23 -10.31 -8.09
C GLN A 98 4.27 -11.74 -7.54
N TYR A 99 4.44 -11.87 -6.23
CA TYR A 99 4.56 -13.15 -5.53
C TYR A 99 3.36 -13.39 -4.61
N SER A 100 2.83 -14.61 -4.63
CA SER A 100 1.67 -15.04 -3.84
C SER A 100 1.92 -16.43 -3.26
N TYR A 101 2.79 -16.52 -2.24
CA TYR A 101 3.19 -17.80 -1.68
C TYR A 101 2.32 -18.24 -0.50
N TYR A 102 1.85 -17.28 0.31
CA TYR A 102 0.97 -17.55 1.44
C TYR A 102 0.08 -16.34 1.74
N LEU A 103 -1.00 -16.58 2.48
CA LEU A 103 -1.85 -15.53 3.02
C LEU A 103 -1.15 -14.90 4.23
N GLU A 104 -0.95 -13.59 4.20
CA GLU A 104 -0.41 -12.89 5.36
C GLU A 104 -1.37 -13.00 6.54
N PRO A 105 -0.86 -13.30 7.74
CA PRO A 105 -1.70 -13.43 8.92
C PRO A 105 -2.17 -12.06 9.42
N LEU A 106 -3.28 -12.04 10.14
CA LEU A 106 -3.73 -10.85 10.86
C LEU A 106 -2.73 -10.52 11.97
N CYS A 107 -2.01 -9.41 11.82
CA CYS A 107 -1.04 -8.94 12.81
C CYS A 107 -1.14 -7.41 12.93
N GLN A 108 -1.90 -6.96 13.93
CA GLN A 108 -2.15 -5.55 14.24
C GLN A 108 -2.19 -5.36 15.76
N GLU A 109 -2.04 -4.11 16.21
CA GLU A 109 -2.20 -3.76 17.62
C GLU A 109 -3.62 -4.06 18.09
N GLU A 110 -3.76 -4.34 19.38
CA GLU A 110 -5.04 -4.55 20.08
C GLU A 110 -5.87 -5.77 19.61
N ILE A 111 -5.38 -6.59 18.69
CA ILE A 111 -6.08 -7.78 18.21
C ILE A 111 -6.23 -8.82 19.33
N THR A 112 -7.44 -9.37 19.44
CA THR A 112 -7.82 -10.42 20.40
C THR A 112 -8.02 -11.77 19.71
N LYS A 113 -8.15 -12.85 20.51
CA LYS A 113 -8.52 -14.18 19.96
C LYS A 113 -9.85 -14.14 19.20
N ALA A 114 -10.82 -13.36 19.66
CA ALA A 114 -12.12 -13.26 19.00
C ALA A 114 -11.97 -12.62 17.61
N ASP A 115 -11.11 -11.62 17.48
CA ASP A 115 -10.83 -10.98 16.21
C ASP A 115 -10.13 -11.95 15.25
N VAL A 116 -9.11 -12.68 15.73
CA VAL A 116 -8.44 -13.69 14.91
C VAL A 116 -9.44 -14.75 14.42
N LYS A 117 -10.27 -15.30 15.30
CA LYS A 117 -11.29 -16.30 14.93
C LYS A 117 -12.31 -15.76 13.89
N ARG A 118 -12.57 -14.45 13.91
CA ARG A 118 -13.50 -13.80 12.99
C ARG A 118 -12.90 -13.58 11.60
N PHE A 119 -11.60 -13.24 11.53
CA PHE A 119 -10.98 -12.78 10.29
C PHE A 119 -10.04 -13.81 9.66
N GLU A 120 -9.48 -14.76 10.45
CA GLU A 120 -8.63 -15.83 9.93
C GLU A 120 -9.46 -16.78 9.04
N LYS A 121 -8.95 -17.07 7.86
CA LYS A 121 -9.64 -17.88 6.85
C LYS A 121 -9.22 -19.35 6.87
N ARG A 122 -8.13 -19.67 7.58
CA ARG A 122 -7.62 -21.03 7.72
C ARG A 122 -8.46 -21.84 8.68
N ASN A 123 -8.35 -23.17 8.61
CA ASN A 123 -9.05 -24.05 9.54
C ASN A 123 -8.39 -24.04 10.91
N LEU A 124 -9.17 -23.71 11.96
CA LEU A 124 -8.70 -23.80 13.34
C LEU A 124 -8.48 -25.26 13.71
N ARG A 125 -7.23 -25.62 14.04
CA ARG A 125 -6.82 -26.97 14.46
C ARG A 125 -7.00 -27.17 15.96
N SER A 126 -6.56 -26.21 16.76
CA SER A 126 -6.64 -26.25 18.23
C SER A 126 -6.53 -24.87 18.85
N GLU A 127 -6.95 -24.79 20.11
CA GLU A 127 -6.91 -23.57 20.92
C GLU A 127 -6.35 -23.92 22.32
N THR A 128 -5.54 -23.01 22.88
CA THR A 128 -5.09 -23.05 24.27
C THR A 128 -5.54 -21.79 25.02
N SER A 129 -5.17 -21.63 26.30
CA SER A 129 -5.46 -20.42 27.06
C SER A 129 -4.87 -19.15 26.41
N ASP A 130 -3.72 -19.26 25.72
CA ASP A 130 -2.92 -18.18 25.19
C ASP A 130 -2.59 -18.31 23.68
N GLY A 131 -3.11 -19.34 22.99
CA GLY A 131 -2.81 -19.60 21.60
C GLY A 131 -3.99 -20.04 20.75
N LEU A 132 -3.88 -19.77 19.43
CA LEU A 132 -4.73 -20.35 18.38
C LEU A 132 -3.82 -20.98 17.33
N PHE A 133 -4.12 -22.21 16.93
CA PHE A 133 -3.34 -22.97 15.96
C PHE A 133 -4.21 -23.34 14.78
N TYR A 134 -3.76 -22.94 13.59
CA TYR A 134 -4.46 -23.17 12.33
C TYR A 134 -3.65 -24.09 11.43
N ASP A 135 -4.37 -24.83 10.57
CA ASP A 135 -3.75 -25.51 9.42
C ASP A 135 -3.23 -24.47 8.42
N GLY A 136 -2.18 -24.81 7.68
CA GLY A 136 -1.78 -23.98 6.55
C GLY A 136 -2.80 -24.01 5.43
N GLU A 137 -2.86 -22.96 4.64
CA GLU A 137 -3.82 -22.84 3.52
C GLU A 137 -3.37 -23.58 2.25
N ASN A 138 -2.11 -24.01 2.19
CA ASN A 138 -1.54 -24.69 1.02
C ASN A 138 -0.40 -25.63 1.42
N SER A 139 0.20 -26.30 0.45
CA SER A 139 1.31 -27.25 0.70
C SER A 139 2.61 -26.58 1.17
N LEU A 140 2.73 -25.26 1.01
CA LEU A 140 3.91 -24.51 1.45
C LEU A 140 3.87 -24.22 2.96
N VAL A 141 2.71 -23.81 3.49
CA VAL A 141 2.55 -23.48 4.90
C VAL A 141 1.95 -24.68 5.63
N SER A 142 2.67 -25.26 6.57
CA SER A 142 2.19 -26.42 7.34
C SER A 142 1.28 -26.03 8.51
N ALA A 143 1.54 -24.88 9.13
CA ALA A 143 0.76 -24.39 10.25
C ALA A 143 0.96 -22.88 10.46
N VAL A 144 -0.04 -22.26 11.11
CA VAL A 144 0.01 -20.88 11.59
C VAL A 144 -0.38 -20.86 13.06
N ALA A 145 0.44 -20.24 13.89
CA ALA A 145 0.24 -20.12 15.33
C ALA A 145 0.14 -18.65 15.73
N TYR A 146 -0.95 -18.29 16.39
CA TYR A 146 -1.16 -17.00 17.03
C TYR A 146 -0.91 -17.13 18.52
N GLN A 147 -0.06 -16.28 19.08
CA GLN A 147 0.25 -16.24 20.49
C GLN A 147 -0.22 -14.93 21.12
N PHE A 148 -0.93 -15.01 22.23
CA PHE A 148 -1.49 -13.88 22.95
C PHE A 148 -0.76 -13.67 24.27
N ASP A 149 -0.70 -12.42 24.72
CA ASP A 149 -0.15 -12.03 26.00
C ASP A 149 -1.13 -12.29 27.16
N SER A 150 -0.71 -11.98 28.39
CA SER A 150 -1.54 -12.14 29.60
C SER A 150 -2.78 -11.23 29.62
N ASN A 151 -2.83 -10.17 28.78
CA ASN A 151 -3.97 -9.29 28.63
C ASN A 151 -4.92 -9.75 27.50
N GLY A 152 -4.62 -10.88 26.85
CA GLY A 152 -5.38 -11.44 25.74
C GLY A 152 -5.17 -10.70 24.41
N LYS A 153 -4.11 -9.87 24.29
CA LYS A 153 -3.73 -9.18 23.07
C LYS A 153 -2.71 -9.98 22.27
N LEU A 154 -2.77 -9.86 20.96
CA LEU A 154 -1.82 -10.53 20.09
C LEU A 154 -0.38 -10.09 20.37
N ASN A 155 0.48 -11.05 20.68
CA ASN A 155 1.91 -10.83 20.86
C ASN A 155 2.67 -11.06 19.55
N PHE A 156 2.48 -12.22 18.92
CA PHE A 156 3.06 -12.55 17.62
C PHE A 156 2.25 -13.62 16.89
N VAL A 157 2.52 -13.74 15.59
CA VAL A 157 2.04 -14.83 14.75
C VAL A 157 3.25 -15.50 14.10
N MET A 158 3.26 -16.83 14.07
CA MET A 158 4.31 -17.60 13.44
C MET A 158 3.74 -18.52 12.35
N LEU A 159 4.31 -18.43 11.15
CA LEU A 159 4.11 -19.38 10.07
C LEU A 159 5.24 -20.41 10.07
N MET A 160 4.88 -21.66 9.93
CA MET A 160 5.83 -22.79 9.80
C MET A 160 5.81 -23.31 8.36
N ILE A 161 6.93 -23.16 7.67
CA ILE A 161 7.12 -23.55 6.28
C ILE A 161 8.12 -24.70 6.24
N PRO A 162 7.72 -25.93 5.87
CA PRO A 162 8.63 -27.06 5.74
C PRO A 162 9.73 -26.73 4.72
N HIS A 163 10.97 -26.91 5.15
CA HIS A 163 12.14 -26.60 4.32
C HIS A 163 12.97 -27.86 4.09
N HIS A 164 12.95 -28.35 2.86
CA HIS A 164 13.74 -29.51 2.46
C HIS A 164 15.13 -29.09 1.92
N ASN A 165 15.88 -28.28 2.68
CA ASN A 165 17.19 -27.72 2.30
C ASN A 165 17.18 -26.94 0.97
N SER A 166 16.05 -26.38 0.59
CA SER A 166 15.90 -25.62 -0.65
C SER A 166 16.29 -24.15 -0.45
N THR A 167 17.49 -23.79 -0.86
CA THR A 167 17.92 -22.37 -0.94
C THR A 167 17.05 -21.56 -1.91
N VAL A 168 16.41 -22.22 -2.88
CA VAL A 168 15.47 -21.60 -3.82
C VAL A 168 14.24 -21.09 -3.09
N LEU A 169 13.65 -21.91 -2.20
CA LEU A 169 12.47 -21.52 -1.43
C LEU A 169 12.76 -20.32 -0.52
N ALA A 170 13.91 -20.33 0.18
CA ALA A 170 14.30 -19.20 1.03
C ALA A 170 14.40 -17.89 0.22
N LYS A 171 15.03 -17.93 -0.98
CA LYS A 171 15.11 -16.76 -1.86
C LYS A 171 13.74 -16.29 -2.34
N GLN A 172 12.83 -17.21 -2.67
CA GLN A 172 11.47 -16.88 -3.08
C GLN A 172 10.69 -16.17 -1.96
N LEU A 173 10.80 -16.67 -0.72
CA LEU A 173 10.18 -16.05 0.45
C LEU A 173 10.79 -14.67 0.77
N ILE A 174 12.10 -14.50 0.61
CA ILE A 174 12.74 -13.18 0.72
C ILE A 174 12.17 -12.23 -0.35
N SER A 175 12.04 -12.65 -1.61
CA SER A 175 11.45 -11.82 -2.67
C SER A 175 10.01 -11.43 -2.35
N PHE A 176 9.20 -12.35 -1.82
CA PHE A 176 7.84 -12.07 -1.36
C PHE A 176 7.82 -11.04 -0.22
N LEU A 177 8.75 -11.12 0.73
CA LEU A 177 8.84 -10.17 1.83
C LEU A 177 9.34 -8.80 1.37
N LEU A 178 10.33 -8.75 0.47
CA LEU A 178 10.90 -7.51 -0.04
C LEU A 178 9.91 -6.65 -0.83
N GLU A 179 8.94 -7.25 -1.52
CA GLU A 179 7.91 -6.44 -2.18
C GLU A 179 6.84 -5.87 -1.22
N ARG A 180 6.86 -6.26 0.06
CA ARG A 180 5.91 -5.83 1.10
C ARG A 180 6.54 -5.05 2.24
N TYR A 181 7.83 -5.26 2.49
CA TYR A 181 8.50 -4.82 3.70
C TYR A 181 9.93 -4.37 3.43
N ASN A 182 10.41 -3.40 4.20
CA ASN A 182 11.81 -2.98 4.15
C ASN A 182 12.70 -3.93 4.97
N PRO A 183 13.81 -4.42 4.42
CA PRO A 183 14.82 -5.15 5.18
C PRO A 183 15.59 -4.19 6.08
N VAL A 184 15.77 -4.53 7.36
CA VAL A 184 16.50 -3.69 8.33
C VAL A 184 17.71 -4.38 8.96
N ALA A 185 17.75 -5.71 8.99
CA ALA A 185 18.88 -6.48 9.51
C ALA A 185 18.92 -7.90 8.94
N ASP A 186 20.14 -8.45 8.88
CA ASP A 186 20.46 -9.88 8.74
C ASP A 186 21.53 -10.19 9.78
N ILE A 187 21.11 -10.84 10.87
CA ILE A 187 21.97 -11.18 11.99
C ILE A 187 21.86 -12.69 12.24
N ASP A 188 22.95 -13.40 12.09
CA ASP A 188 23.05 -14.86 12.34
C ASP A 188 22.02 -15.69 11.55
N GLY A 189 21.64 -15.25 10.35
CA GLY A 189 20.67 -15.92 9.49
C GLY A 189 19.21 -15.60 9.82
N ILE A 190 18.97 -14.60 10.67
CA ILE A 190 17.63 -14.04 10.93
C ILE A 190 17.49 -12.76 10.12
N TYR A 191 16.67 -12.84 9.08
CA TYR A 191 16.31 -11.69 8.25
C TYR A 191 15.19 -10.91 8.94
N THR A 192 15.40 -9.62 9.16
CA THR A 192 14.43 -8.73 9.82
C THR A 192 13.89 -7.71 8.84
N PHE A 193 12.56 -7.55 8.80
CA PHE A 193 11.84 -6.65 7.93
C PHE A 193 10.85 -5.81 8.73
N VAL A 194 10.47 -4.64 8.19
CA VAL A 194 9.48 -3.73 8.79
C VAL A 194 8.50 -3.18 7.76
N ASP A 195 7.29 -2.85 8.19
CA ASP A 195 6.22 -2.26 7.36
C ASP A 195 6.29 -0.73 7.25
N ALA A 196 7.47 -0.17 7.38
CA ALA A 196 7.73 1.27 7.29
C ALA A 196 9.14 1.56 6.74
N ASN A 197 9.45 2.85 6.54
CA ASN A 197 10.79 3.28 6.10
C ASN A 197 11.86 3.16 7.19
N SER A 198 11.45 3.00 8.46
CA SER A 198 12.37 2.80 9.57
C SER A 198 11.74 1.92 10.66
N LEU A 199 12.57 1.29 11.48
CA LEU A 199 12.12 0.48 12.62
C LEU A 199 11.30 1.31 13.62
N LYS A 200 11.63 2.58 13.80
CA LYS A 200 10.93 3.50 14.70
C LYS A 200 9.49 3.76 14.27
N ASP A 201 9.24 3.83 12.97
CA ASP A 201 7.92 4.15 12.41
C ASP A 201 7.10 2.90 12.11
N ALA A 202 7.70 1.72 12.25
CA ALA A 202 7.06 0.45 11.95
C ALA A 202 5.96 0.09 12.95
N HIS A 203 4.85 -0.48 12.44
CA HIS A 203 3.77 -1.09 13.24
C HIS A 203 4.00 -2.58 13.43
N LYS A 204 4.63 -3.22 12.44
CA LYS A 204 4.99 -4.64 12.47
C LYS A 204 6.46 -4.85 12.21
N ILE A 205 7.03 -5.84 12.89
CA ILE A 205 8.36 -6.37 12.64
C ILE A 205 8.19 -7.82 12.20
N MET A 206 8.80 -8.20 11.09
CA MET A 206 8.82 -9.58 10.64
C MET A 206 10.22 -10.14 10.75
N TYR A 207 10.30 -11.37 11.26
CA TYR A 207 11.53 -12.14 11.33
C TYR A 207 11.37 -13.37 10.46
N MET A 208 12.34 -13.62 9.57
CA MET A 208 12.44 -14.86 8.83
C MET A 208 13.70 -15.58 9.28
N GLU A 209 13.53 -16.73 9.90
CA GLU A 209 14.60 -17.61 10.32
C GLU A 209 14.62 -18.86 9.44
N VAL A 210 15.78 -19.16 8.86
CA VAL A 210 16.06 -20.41 8.18
C VAL A 210 16.83 -21.30 9.14
N SER A 211 16.17 -22.25 9.79
CA SER A 211 16.81 -23.14 10.75
C SER A 211 17.61 -24.24 10.03
N PRO A 212 18.96 -24.22 10.10
CA PRO A 212 19.80 -25.21 9.43
C PRO A 212 20.09 -26.41 10.30
N LYS A 213 19.65 -26.47 11.56
CA LYS A 213 20.07 -27.46 12.54
C LYS A 213 18.89 -28.14 13.21
N GLY A 214 18.68 -29.40 12.89
CA GLY A 214 17.80 -30.27 13.64
C GLY A 214 16.95 -31.17 12.75
N TYR A 215 16.24 -32.10 13.38
CA TYR A 215 15.33 -33.06 12.75
C TYR A 215 14.14 -32.39 12.01
N TYR A 216 13.98 -31.06 12.11
CA TYR A 216 12.92 -30.30 11.51
C TYR A 216 13.51 -29.11 10.76
N ASN A 217 13.60 -29.24 9.43
CA ASN A 217 13.98 -28.14 8.56
C ASN A 217 12.75 -27.28 8.28
N TYR A 218 12.55 -26.22 9.08
CA TYR A 218 11.51 -25.24 8.85
C TYR A 218 12.11 -23.86 8.58
N ILE A 219 11.45 -23.10 7.72
CA ILE A 219 11.56 -21.64 7.70
C ILE A 219 10.43 -21.14 8.59
N SER A 220 10.76 -20.37 9.61
CA SER A 220 9.80 -19.69 10.47
C SER A 220 9.69 -18.25 10.03
N ILE A 221 8.47 -17.78 9.75
CA ILE A 221 8.18 -16.36 9.53
C ILE A 221 7.35 -15.89 10.71
N ILE A 222 7.91 -14.96 11.49
CA ILE A 222 7.26 -14.41 12.69
C ILE A 222 6.88 -12.98 12.42
N TYR A 223 5.60 -12.68 12.58
CA TYR A 223 5.04 -11.32 12.56
C TYR A 223 4.81 -10.89 14.00
N LYS A 224 5.42 -9.79 14.39
CA LYS A 224 5.29 -9.23 15.72
C LYS A 224 4.81 -7.79 15.66
N VAL A 225 3.88 -7.44 16.54
CA VAL A 225 3.46 -6.04 16.73
C VAL A 225 4.62 -5.26 17.35
N ASN A 226 4.93 -4.09 16.82
CA ASN A 226 5.97 -3.22 17.38
C ASN A 226 5.39 -2.37 18.51
N THR A 227 5.67 -2.74 19.74
CA THR A 227 5.23 -2.03 20.95
C THR A 227 6.23 -0.98 21.45
N ASN A 228 7.32 -0.74 20.72
CA ASN A 228 8.41 0.19 21.10
C ASN A 228 8.25 1.56 20.42
N LYS A 229 7.02 2.05 20.29
CA LYS A 229 6.75 3.39 19.75
C LYS A 229 6.68 4.44 20.84
#